data_1829a3758aac943adbf09484c9229de5
#
_entry.id   1829a3758aac943adbf09484c9229de5
#
_cell.length_a   1.000
_cell.length_b   1.000
_cell.length_c   1.000
_cell.angle_alpha   90.00
_cell.angle_beta   90.00
_cell.angle_gamma   90.00
#
_symmetry.space_group_name_H-M   'P 1'
#
loop_
_entity.id
_entity.type
_entity.pdbx_description
1 polymer ?
#
loop_
_entity_poly.entity_id
_entity_poly.type
_entity_poly.pdbx_seq_one_letter_code
_entity_poly.pdbx_strand_id
1 'polypeptide(L)'
;MRRFIILATLLLGACTTPGGYVDGPSTPVITADDESIIAYIDKRLVEEYYWLDEVVEKEHTFNRRQQWEEYLPSALSKLVSNADDGGYNHNGQRVYYSFIREDKSTRTQTQGYGISVYPSILAFSNDELAFVVDYIYPDSPAAKSGLRRGDFVVTVNGTAILRSNYQSLLATLLNGTSSIELTYMRQTVAEDEAKSGRVTLSHFAYEENPVVHSEVIELGDRRVGYLVYTSFDADFEEQLMVALQEFHQAAISDIILDLRCNGGGNVSVAQSLASAILGVGYEGKTLCELRRNPLNKRDASTSVIDLRAEEVSLDMERLVVIGSKYTASASEMIIDGLRGLDVEVVLVGSTTEGKNCGMDVTRVRCGSTTVEYAPITFMCYNAKGRGDYGEGISPDVDLTVENVTGYSDEYYPLPRCIWGDASHDIALFAALNAIMEGDATRAVPFVGGGDKITTEVELPREFIGARYDI
;
A
#
# COMPACT_ATOMS: atom_id res chain seq x y z
N MET A 1 -26.23 -0.70 -24.76
CA MET A 1 -25.62 -1.65 -23.81
C MET A 1 -24.70 -0.79 -22.95
N ARG A 2 -25.13 -0.45 -21.76
CA ARG A 2 -24.32 0.33 -20.80
C ARG A 2 -23.22 -0.60 -20.28
N ARG A 3 -21.99 -0.34 -20.63
CA ARG A 3 -20.84 -0.97 -19.98
C ARG A 3 -20.69 -0.31 -18.62
N PHE A 4 -21.00 -1.05 -17.58
CA PHE A 4 -20.61 -0.69 -16.21
C PHE A 4 -19.10 -0.86 -16.14
N ILE A 5 -18.37 0.24 -16.11
CA ILE A 5 -16.99 0.25 -15.64
C ILE A 5 -17.10 0.16 -14.11
N ILE A 6 -16.76 -1.00 -13.56
CA ILE A 6 -16.69 -1.20 -12.12
C ILE A 6 -15.36 -0.59 -11.68
N LEU A 7 -15.42 0.64 -11.17
CA LEU A 7 -14.30 1.23 -10.44
C LEU A 7 -14.28 0.59 -9.06
N ALA A 8 -13.41 -0.36 -8.86
CA ALA A 8 -13.08 -0.82 -7.52
C ALA A 8 -12.03 0.14 -6.96
N THR A 9 -12.37 0.85 -5.90
CA THR A 9 -11.52 1.79 -5.21
C THR A 9 -10.57 1.06 -4.26
N LEU A 10 -9.33 0.83 -4.68
CA LEU A 10 -8.23 0.67 -3.73
C LEU A 10 -7.83 2.06 -3.26
N LEU A 11 -7.74 2.22 -1.95
CA LEU A 11 -7.05 3.32 -1.32
C LEU A 11 -5.56 3.21 -1.69
N LEU A 12 -5.19 3.82 -2.83
CA LEU A 12 -3.81 4.25 -3.01
C LEU A 12 -3.61 5.31 -1.93
N GLY A 13 -2.86 4.98 -0.89
CA GLY A 13 -2.42 5.97 0.05
C GLY A 13 -1.70 7.08 -0.71
N ALA A 14 -2.37 8.18 -0.96
CA ALA A 14 -1.73 9.35 -1.51
C ALA A 14 -0.81 9.90 -0.43
N CYS A 15 0.46 10.18 -0.75
CA CYS A 15 1.26 11.05 0.08
C CYS A 15 0.55 12.41 0.11
N THR A 16 -0.11 12.72 1.21
CA THR A 16 -0.78 14.01 1.42
C THR A 16 0.11 14.90 2.27
N THR A 17 0.10 16.19 2.00
CA THR A 17 0.83 17.17 2.82
C THR A 17 0.27 17.23 4.25
N PRO A 18 1.06 17.69 5.26
CA PRO A 18 0.66 17.76 6.67
C PRO A 18 -0.55 18.66 6.98
N GLY A 19 -1.06 19.40 6.00
CA GLY A 19 -2.30 20.14 6.12
C GLY A 19 -3.49 19.19 5.97
N GLY A 20 -3.65 18.28 6.92
CA GLY A 20 -4.67 17.24 6.90
C GLY A 20 -6.05 17.72 6.49
N TYR A 21 -6.83 16.81 5.99
CA TYR A 21 -8.23 16.96 5.63
C TYR A 21 -8.96 17.97 6.53
N VAL A 22 -9.01 19.19 6.08
CA VAL A 22 -9.90 20.17 6.67
C VAL A 22 -11.07 20.24 5.71
N ASP A 23 -12.15 19.53 6.01
CA ASP A 23 -13.47 19.95 5.58
C ASP A 23 -13.73 21.32 6.22
N GLY A 24 -13.01 22.31 5.72
CA GLY A 24 -13.18 23.69 6.08
C GLY A 24 -14.35 24.28 5.29
N PRO A 25 -14.87 25.43 5.71
CA PRO A 25 -15.98 26.13 5.03
C PRO A 25 -15.65 26.60 3.61
N SER A 26 -14.62 26.06 2.97
CA SER A 26 -14.08 26.48 1.69
C SER A 26 -14.01 25.41 0.60
N THR A 27 -14.61 24.20 0.79
CA THR A 27 -14.67 23.22 -0.31
C THR A 27 -15.41 23.88 -1.49
N PRO A 28 -14.77 24.07 -2.66
CA PRO A 28 -15.43 24.68 -3.81
C PRO A 28 -16.69 23.90 -4.19
N VAL A 29 -17.72 24.62 -4.58
CA VAL A 29 -18.96 24.00 -5.08
C VAL A 29 -19.11 24.36 -6.55
N ILE A 30 -19.21 23.35 -7.40
CA ILE A 30 -19.41 23.50 -8.84
C ILE A 30 -20.63 22.70 -9.30
N THR A 31 -21.04 22.92 -10.55
CA THR A 31 -22.12 22.14 -11.15
C THR A 31 -21.70 20.69 -11.38
N ALA A 32 -22.62 19.76 -11.18
CA ALA A 32 -22.38 18.31 -11.37
C ALA A 32 -22.56 17.91 -12.85
N ASP A 33 -21.80 18.54 -13.73
CA ASP A 33 -21.75 18.20 -15.15
C ASP A 33 -20.29 18.07 -15.60
N ASP A 34 -20.07 17.29 -16.65
CA ASP A 34 -18.73 17.01 -17.17
C ASP A 34 -17.93 18.28 -17.48
N GLU A 35 -18.58 19.29 -18.07
CA GLU A 35 -17.91 20.53 -18.46
C GLU A 35 -17.37 21.29 -17.25
N SER A 36 -18.16 21.41 -16.19
CA SER A 36 -17.79 22.11 -14.96
C SER A 36 -16.70 21.36 -14.19
N ILE A 37 -16.81 20.03 -14.11
CA ILE A 37 -15.81 19.19 -13.44
C ILE A 37 -14.49 19.23 -14.22
N ILE A 38 -14.53 19.04 -15.53
CA ILE A 38 -13.35 19.12 -16.39
C ILE A 38 -12.69 20.50 -16.32
N ALA A 39 -13.46 21.58 -16.33
CA ALA A 39 -12.89 22.92 -16.22
C ALA A 39 -12.16 23.14 -14.88
N TYR A 40 -12.69 22.58 -13.79
CA TYR A 40 -12.03 22.61 -12.50
C TYR A 40 -10.70 21.83 -12.50
N ILE A 41 -10.72 20.60 -13.01
CA ILE A 41 -9.53 19.72 -13.08
C ILE A 41 -8.47 20.35 -13.98
N ASP A 42 -8.87 20.80 -15.18
CA ASP A 42 -7.99 21.41 -16.17
C ASP A 42 -7.27 22.64 -15.61
N LYS A 43 -8.03 23.52 -14.95
CA LYS A 43 -7.45 24.66 -14.27
C LYS A 43 -6.41 24.26 -13.23
N ARG A 44 -6.70 23.23 -12.43
CA ARG A 44 -5.79 22.73 -11.41
C ARG A 44 -4.55 22.09 -12.02
N LEU A 45 -4.74 21.27 -13.07
CA LEU A 45 -3.65 20.61 -13.77
C LEU A 45 -2.62 21.61 -14.31
N VAL A 46 -3.07 22.70 -14.93
CA VAL A 46 -2.20 23.76 -15.46
C VAL A 46 -1.64 24.73 -14.40
N GLU A 47 -2.06 24.59 -13.14
CA GLU A 47 -1.59 25.42 -12.04
C GLU A 47 -0.62 24.71 -11.10
N GLU A 48 -0.70 23.37 -10.96
CA GLU A 48 -0.04 22.69 -9.86
C GLU A 48 0.61 21.34 -10.19
N TYR A 49 0.36 20.75 -11.38
CA TYR A 49 1.00 19.50 -11.76
C TYR A 49 2.53 19.63 -11.72
N TYR A 50 3.22 18.59 -11.27
CA TYR A 50 4.67 18.70 -11.09
C TYR A 50 5.42 19.00 -12.40
N TRP A 51 5.02 18.41 -13.52
CA TRP A 51 5.62 18.65 -14.84
C TRP A 51 4.87 19.75 -15.62
N LEU A 52 4.78 20.95 -15.02
CA LEU A 52 4.03 22.09 -15.56
C LEU A 52 4.50 22.56 -16.93
N ASP A 53 5.80 22.49 -17.20
CA ASP A 53 6.36 22.93 -18.49
C ASP A 53 5.74 22.15 -19.65
N GLU A 54 5.59 20.81 -19.48
CA GLU A 54 4.95 19.96 -20.47
C GLU A 54 3.45 20.23 -20.59
N VAL A 55 2.78 20.47 -19.47
CA VAL A 55 1.34 20.80 -19.46
C VAL A 55 1.09 22.08 -20.25
N VAL A 56 1.85 23.14 -19.98
CA VAL A 56 1.73 24.41 -20.70
C VAL A 56 1.98 24.25 -22.20
N GLU A 57 2.94 23.40 -22.58
CA GLU A 57 3.20 23.10 -24.00
C GLU A 57 2.04 22.33 -24.66
N LYS A 58 1.44 21.37 -23.94
CA LYS A 58 0.50 20.38 -24.52
C LYS A 58 -0.97 20.66 -24.23
N GLU A 59 -1.32 21.57 -23.33
CA GLU A 59 -2.72 21.82 -22.89
C GLU A 59 -3.69 22.08 -24.05
N HIS A 60 -3.19 22.66 -25.15
CA HIS A 60 -3.99 22.91 -26.36
C HIS A 60 -4.45 21.62 -27.07
N THR A 61 -3.85 20.47 -26.74
CA THR A 61 -4.18 19.14 -27.29
C THR A 61 -5.18 18.36 -26.43
N PHE A 62 -5.51 18.87 -25.23
CA PHE A 62 -6.37 18.16 -24.29
C PHE A 62 -7.82 18.15 -24.75
N ASN A 63 -8.46 16.98 -24.68
CA ASN A 63 -9.86 16.84 -25.05
C ASN A 63 -10.76 17.21 -23.84
N ARG A 64 -11.31 18.39 -23.84
CA ARG A 64 -12.23 18.89 -22.80
C ARG A 64 -13.71 18.54 -23.04
N ARG A 65 -14.00 17.67 -24.06
CA ARG A 65 -15.36 17.26 -24.43
C ARG A 65 -15.50 15.75 -24.32
N GLN A 66 -15.48 15.26 -23.10
CA GLN A 66 -15.58 13.84 -22.76
C GLN A 66 -16.18 13.68 -21.36
N GLN A 67 -16.33 12.45 -20.86
CA GLN A 67 -16.70 12.21 -19.47
C GLN A 67 -15.56 12.67 -18.55
N TRP A 68 -15.90 13.22 -17.41
CA TRP A 68 -14.90 13.82 -16.52
C TRP A 68 -13.89 12.78 -15.96
N GLU A 69 -14.34 11.55 -15.77
CA GLU A 69 -13.48 10.43 -15.30
C GLU A 69 -12.37 10.10 -16.30
N GLU A 70 -12.63 10.31 -17.57
CA GLU A 70 -11.67 10.01 -18.66
C GLU A 70 -10.72 11.18 -18.93
N TYR A 71 -11.04 12.38 -18.43
CA TYR A 71 -10.30 13.58 -18.81
C TYR A 71 -8.85 13.54 -18.36
N LEU A 72 -8.58 13.28 -17.05
CA LEU A 72 -7.24 13.32 -16.50
C LEU A 72 -6.32 12.27 -17.16
N PRO A 73 -6.65 10.98 -17.26
CA PRO A 73 -5.83 10.00 -17.96
C PRO A 73 -5.58 10.37 -19.44
N SER A 74 -6.59 10.94 -20.10
CA SER A 74 -6.47 11.38 -21.48
C SER A 74 -5.49 12.55 -21.64
N ALA A 75 -5.51 13.52 -20.73
CA ALA A 75 -4.59 14.66 -20.74
C ALA A 75 -3.15 14.19 -20.45
N LEU A 76 -2.96 13.42 -19.38
CA LEU A 76 -1.64 12.89 -18.99
C LEU A 76 -1.01 12.04 -20.09
N SER A 77 -1.80 11.29 -20.87
CA SER A 77 -1.30 10.49 -21.99
C SER A 77 -0.62 11.31 -23.10
N LYS A 78 -0.76 12.64 -23.10
CA LYS A 78 -0.11 13.55 -24.05
C LYS A 78 1.25 14.04 -23.58
N LEU A 79 1.61 13.77 -22.34
CA LEU A 79 2.83 14.24 -21.71
C LEU A 79 3.94 13.20 -21.81
N VAL A 80 5.18 13.64 -21.90
CA VAL A 80 6.36 12.75 -21.89
C VAL A 80 6.55 12.17 -20.49
N SER A 81 6.34 12.99 -19.46
CA SER A 81 6.40 12.63 -18.03
C SER A 81 5.35 11.58 -17.61
N ASN A 82 4.50 11.15 -18.52
CA ASN A 82 3.58 10.06 -18.22
C ASN A 82 4.30 8.77 -17.77
N ALA A 83 5.59 8.63 -18.08
CA ALA A 83 6.41 7.52 -17.61
C ALA A 83 6.70 7.62 -16.10
N ASP A 84 6.86 8.83 -15.58
CA ASP A 84 7.21 9.09 -14.17
C ASP A 84 5.95 9.21 -13.28
N ASP A 85 4.78 9.50 -13.89
CA ASP A 85 3.48 9.50 -13.21
C ASP A 85 2.81 8.12 -13.30
N GLY A 86 3.48 7.05 -12.89
CA GLY A 86 2.92 5.71 -12.80
C GLY A 86 3.55 4.68 -13.74
N GLY A 87 2.80 3.66 -14.12
CA GLY A 87 3.25 2.51 -14.90
C GLY A 87 2.26 2.06 -15.98
N TYR A 88 2.44 0.84 -16.43
CA TYR A 88 1.51 0.17 -17.34
C TYR A 88 0.89 -1.04 -16.63
N ASN A 89 -0.42 -1.19 -16.77
CA ASN A 89 -1.06 -2.43 -16.40
C ASN A 89 -0.70 -3.55 -17.41
N HIS A 90 -1.10 -4.76 -17.11
CA HIS A 90 -0.87 -5.95 -17.93
C HIS A 90 -1.49 -5.92 -19.34
N ASN A 91 -2.56 -5.14 -19.56
CA ASN A 91 -3.14 -4.92 -20.89
C ASN A 91 -2.35 -3.87 -21.70
N GLY A 92 -1.23 -3.38 -21.15
CA GLY A 92 -0.47 -2.29 -21.75
C GLY A 92 -1.19 -0.92 -21.65
N GLN A 93 -2.23 -0.81 -20.82
CA GLN A 93 -2.88 0.45 -20.54
C GLN A 93 -2.05 1.22 -19.53
N ARG A 94 -1.95 2.52 -19.71
CA ARG A 94 -1.29 3.40 -18.79
C ARG A 94 -2.11 3.56 -17.51
N VAL A 95 -1.48 3.38 -16.37
CA VAL A 95 -2.02 3.67 -15.03
C VAL A 95 -1.20 4.79 -14.42
N TYR A 96 -1.86 5.83 -13.95
CA TYR A 96 -1.23 7.01 -13.37
C TYR A 96 -1.30 6.97 -11.85
N TYR A 97 -0.30 7.53 -11.19
CA TYR A 97 -0.38 7.87 -9.76
C TYR A 97 -1.36 9.03 -9.54
N SER A 98 -1.36 10.01 -10.46
CA SER A 98 -2.37 11.05 -10.49
C SER A 98 -3.75 10.47 -10.74
N PHE A 99 -4.74 10.85 -9.93
CA PHE A 99 -6.09 10.33 -10.07
C PHE A 99 -7.17 11.40 -9.90
N ILE A 100 -8.34 11.05 -10.42
CA ILE A 100 -9.61 11.70 -10.11
C ILE A 100 -10.65 10.63 -9.87
N ARG A 101 -11.48 10.83 -8.86
CA ARG A 101 -12.55 9.89 -8.53
C ARG A 101 -13.68 10.56 -7.77
N GLU A 102 -14.85 9.92 -7.77
CA GLU A 102 -15.90 10.25 -6.82
C GLU A 102 -15.44 9.90 -5.41
N ASP A 103 -15.47 10.90 -4.51
CA ASP A 103 -15.21 10.65 -3.09
C ASP A 103 -16.40 9.92 -2.48
N LYS A 104 -16.22 8.64 -2.27
CA LYS A 104 -17.20 7.76 -1.60
C LYS A 104 -16.89 7.61 -0.11
N SER A 105 -15.85 8.25 0.39
CA SER A 105 -15.45 8.18 1.79
C SER A 105 -16.47 8.92 2.66
N THR A 106 -17.42 8.20 3.16
CA THR A 106 -18.26 8.64 4.26
C THR A 106 -17.76 8.04 5.57
N ARG A 107 -16.46 8.21 5.90
CA ARG A 107 -15.88 7.90 7.21
C ARG A 107 -15.33 6.50 7.44
N THR A 108 -14.51 6.43 8.48
CA THR A 108 -14.01 5.38 9.36
C THR A 108 -14.64 3.97 9.32
N GLN A 109 -15.80 3.77 8.74
CA GLN A 109 -16.42 2.45 8.61
C GLN A 109 -16.64 2.10 7.15
N THR A 110 -15.88 1.13 6.69
CA THR A 110 -16.06 0.50 5.38
C THR A 110 -17.15 -0.56 5.47
N GLN A 111 -17.95 -0.68 4.41
CA GLN A 111 -18.91 -1.77 4.27
C GLN A 111 -18.27 -2.87 3.43
N GLY A 112 -18.21 -4.09 3.98
CA GLY A 112 -17.57 -5.19 3.26
C GLY A 112 -17.35 -6.42 4.12
N TYR A 113 -16.33 -7.19 3.77
CA TYR A 113 -15.99 -8.43 4.46
C TYR A 113 -14.72 -8.32 5.30
N GLY A 114 -13.88 -7.31 5.05
CA GLY A 114 -12.63 -7.07 5.78
C GLY A 114 -11.53 -8.07 5.47
N ILE A 115 -11.43 -8.48 4.22
CA ILE A 115 -10.44 -9.44 3.72
C ILE A 115 -9.68 -8.83 2.54
N SER A 116 -8.37 -8.96 2.54
CA SER A 116 -7.53 -8.76 1.36
C SER A 116 -7.08 -10.12 0.81
N VAL A 117 -7.34 -10.35 -0.46
CA VAL A 117 -6.91 -11.56 -1.18
C VAL A 117 -5.99 -11.23 -2.35
N TYR A 118 -5.73 -9.95 -2.55
CA TYR A 118 -4.87 -9.50 -3.61
C TYR A 118 -3.43 -9.39 -3.10
N PRO A 119 -2.42 -9.72 -3.88
CA PRO A 119 -2.41 -10.15 -5.28
C PRO A 119 -2.29 -11.67 -5.47
N SER A 120 -2.62 -12.46 -4.49
CA SER A 120 -2.21 -13.86 -4.41
C SER A 120 -3.25 -14.78 -5.05
N ILE A 121 -2.98 -15.24 -6.28
CA ILE A 121 -3.75 -16.29 -6.97
C ILE A 121 -2.83 -17.48 -7.17
N LEU A 122 -3.27 -18.66 -6.72
CA LEU A 122 -2.58 -19.92 -6.94
C LEU A 122 -3.32 -20.79 -7.95
N ALA A 123 -2.58 -21.45 -8.83
CA ALA A 123 -3.13 -22.50 -9.66
C ALA A 123 -2.99 -23.86 -8.98
N PHE A 124 -4.11 -24.56 -8.85
CA PHE A 124 -4.14 -25.95 -8.44
C PHE A 124 -4.12 -26.90 -9.64
N SER A 125 -4.56 -26.44 -10.78
CA SER A 125 -4.53 -27.15 -12.06
C SER A 125 -4.44 -26.14 -13.20
N ASN A 126 -4.47 -26.61 -14.45
CA ASN A 126 -4.45 -25.74 -15.61
C ASN A 126 -5.62 -24.76 -15.66
N ASP A 127 -6.76 -25.07 -15.02
CA ASP A 127 -7.97 -24.26 -15.05
C ASP A 127 -8.42 -23.76 -13.66
N GLU A 128 -8.03 -24.45 -12.57
CA GLU A 128 -8.47 -24.14 -11.21
C GLU A 128 -7.49 -23.20 -10.52
N LEU A 129 -8.03 -22.14 -9.91
CA LEU A 129 -7.29 -21.14 -9.18
C LEU A 129 -7.79 -21.06 -7.73
N ALA A 130 -7.01 -20.40 -6.87
CA ALA A 130 -7.47 -19.97 -5.55
C ALA A 130 -6.99 -18.55 -5.26
N PHE A 131 -7.79 -17.79 -4.51
CA PHE A 131 -7.34 -16.55 -3.92
C PHE A 131 -6.68 -16.86 -2.58
N VAL A 132 -5.47 -16.41 -2.38
CA VAL A 132 -4.80 -16.53 -1.09
C VAL A 132 -5.17 -15.36 -0.21
N VAL A 133 -5.57 -15.62 1.02
CA VAL A 133 -5.83 -14.57 2.00
C VAL A 133 -4.51 -13.91 2.40
N ASP A 134 -4.33 -12.66 2.01
CA ASP A 134 -3.12 -11.89 2.26
C ASP A 134 -3.13 -11.30 3.67
N TYR A 135 -4.20 -10.61 4.02
CA TYR A 135 -4.46 -10.16 5.39
C TYR A 135 -5.96 -9.99 5.65
N ILE A 136 -6.30 -9.85 6.90
CA ILE A 136 -7.66 -9.65 7.39
C ILE A 136 -7.63 -8.47 8.35
N TYR A 137 -8.53 -7.51 8.13
CA TYR A 137 -8.68 -6.39 9.05
C TYR A 137 -9.20 -6.86 10.42
N PRO A 138 -8.63 -6.37 11.53
CA PRO A 138 -9.15 -6.67 12.87
C PRO A 138 -10.63 -6.35 12.98
N ASP A 139 -11.34 -7.10 13.81
CA ASP A 139 -12.79 -6.93 14.11
C ASP A 139 -13.74 -7.03 12.93
N SER A 140 -13.25 -7.27 11.73
CA SER A 140 -14.04 -7.43 10.51
C SER A 140 -14.90 -8.71 10.51
N PRO A 141 -15.86 -8.84 9.59
CA PRO A 141 -16.59 -10.09 9.38
C PRO A 141 -15.67 -11.27 9.09
N ALA A 142 -14.60 -11.07 8.32
CA ALA A 142 -13.61 -12.11 8.03
C ALA A 142 -12.85 -12.54 9.29
N ALA A 143 -12.40 -11.61 10.13
CA ALA A 143 -11.74 -11.92 11.39
C ALA A 143 -12.62 -12.78 12.32
N LYS A 144 -13.90 -12.48 12.38
CA LYS A 144 -14.89 -13.22 13.21
C LYS A 144 -15.26 -14.59 12.65
N SER A 145 -14.97 -14.86 11.38
CA SER A 145 -15.34 -16.12 10.70
C SER A 145 -14.39 -17.28 10.98
N GLY A 146 -13.19 -16.99 11.49
CA GLY A 146 -12.11 -17.96 11.64
C GLY A 146 -11.27 -18.17 10.38
N LEU A 147 -11.52 -17.41 9.31
CA LEU A 147 -10.64 -17.32 8.16
C LEU A 147 -9.30 -16.68 8.60
N ARG A 148 -8.20 -17.06 7.99
CA ARG A 148 -6.86 -16.62 8.38
C ARG A 148 -6.02 -16.24 7.18
N ARG A 149 -5.02 -15.41 7.40
CA ARG A 149 -3.93 -15.20 6.46
C ARG A 149 -3.34 -16.55 6.03
N GLY A 150 -3.10 -16.73 4.75
CA GLY A 150 -2.58 -17.95 4.18
C GLY A 150 -3.64 -19.02 3.82
N ASP A 151 -4.92 -18.78 4.11
CA ASP A 151 -5.99 -19.64 3.60
C ASP A 151 -6.16 -19.47 2.09
N PHE A 152 -6.45 -20.56 1.39
CA PHE A 152 -6.71 -20.60 -0.05
C PHE A 152 -8.20 -20.66 -0.30
N VAL A 153 -8.80 -19.57 -0.70
CA VAL A 153 -10.21 -19.55 -1.11
C VAL A 153 -10.34 -20.21 -2.46
N VAL A 154 -11.09 -21.31 -2.54
CA VAL A 154 -11.26 -22.12 -3.77
C VAL A 154 -12.65 -21.99 -4.38
N THR A 155 -13.65 -21.56 -3.62
CA THR A 155 -14.97 -21.24 -4.17
C THR A 155 -15.54 -19.97 -3.56
N VAL A 156 -16.31 -19.24 -4.37
CA VAL A 156 -17.08 -18.07 -3.96
C VAL A 156 -18.55 -18.38 -4.30
N ASN A 157 -19.44 -18.36 -3.29
CA ASN A 157 -20.85 -18.72 -3.42
C ASN A 157 -21.06 -20.09 -4.12
N GLY A 158 -20.22 -21.07 -3.77
CA GLY A 158 -20.26 -22.42 -4.36
C GLY A 158 -19.71 -22.52 -5.79
N THR A 159 -19.26 -21.42 -6.38
CA THR A 159 -18.65 -21.39 -7.71
C THR A 159 -17.14 -21.55 -7.58
N ALA A 160 -16.55 -22.54 -8.26
CA ALA A 160 -15.11 -22.74 -8.29
C ALA A 160 -14.41 -21.57 -8.99
N ILE A 161 -13.25 -21.18 -8.45
CA ILE A 161 -12.43 -20.12 -9.04
C ILE A 161 -11.64 -20.73 -10.21
N LEU A 162 -11.91 -20.26 -11.42
CA LEU A 162 -11.30 -20.72 -12.66
C LEU A 162 -10.65 -19.56 -13.42
N ARG A 163 -9.71 -19.86 -14.32
CA ARG A 163 -9.11 -18.84 -15.21
C ARG A 163 -10.14 -18.01 -15.97
N SER A 164 -11.30 -18.62 -16.29
CA SER A 164 -12.36 -17.94 -17.06
C SER A 164 -13.25 -17.03 -16.23
N ASN A 165 -13.26 -17.13 -14.90
CA ASN A 165 -14.21 -16.41 -14.04
C ASN A 165 -13.57 -15.68 -12.85
N TYR A 166 -12.26 -15.82 -12.59
CA TYR A 166 -11.63 -15.29 -11.38
C TYR A 166 -11.81 -13.78 -11.21
N GLN A 167 -11.76 -13.00 -12.29
CA GLN A 167 -11.95 -11.54 -12.22
C GLN A 167 -13.34 -11.18 -11.71
N SER A 168 -14.38 -11.87 -12.22
CA SER A 168 -15.76 -11.67 -11.76
C SER A 168 -15.96 -12.09 -10.31
N LEU A 169 -15.32 -13.19 -9.88
CA LEU A 169 -15.39 -13.67 -8.50
C LEU A 169 -14.58 -12.79 -7.55
N LEU A 170 -13.45 -12.27 -7.99
CA LEU A 170 -12.69 -11.28 -7.24
C LEU A 170 -13.48 -9.99 -7.06
N ALA A 171 -14.11 -9.48 -8.13
CA ALA A 171 -14.99 -8.32 -8.03
C ALA A 171 -16.17 -8.57 -7.07
N THR A 172 -16.71 -9.80 -7.04
CA THR A 172 -17.73 -10.18 -6.09
C THR A 172 -17.23 -10.16 -4.64
N LEU A 173 -15.98 -10.60 -4.42
CA LEU A 173 -15.36 -10.60 -3.10
C LEU A 173 -14.99 -9.18 -2.64
N LEU A 174 -14.53 -8.32 -3.53
CA LEU A 174 -14.10 -6.97 -3.18
C LEU A 174 -15.26 -5.96 -3.11
N ASN A 175 -16.27 -6.10 -3.98
CA ASN A 175 -17.34 -5.11 -4.16
C ASN A 175 -18.76 -5.67 -3.88
N GLY A 176 -18.85 -6.90 -3.40
CA GLY A 176 -20.14 -7.49 -3.07
C GLY A 176 -20.84 -6.74 -1.95
N THR A 177 -22.19 -6.68 -2.01
CA THR A 177 -23.03 -5.96 -1.04
C THR A 177 -23.96 -6.89 -0.23
N SER A 178 -23.79 -8.19 -0.37
CA SER A 178 -24.60 -9.21 0.33
C SER A 178 -23.68 -10.23 0.99
N SER A 179 -24.22 -11.07 1.88
CA SER A 179 -23.43 -12.17 2.47
C SER A 179 -22.85 -13.07 1.39
N ILE A 180 -21.61 -13.50 1.60
CA ILE A 180 -20.83 -14.32 0.68
C ILE A 180 -20.41 -15.61 1.38
N GLU A 181 -20.55 -16.75 0.71
CA GLU A 181 -20.02 -18.03 1.17
C GLU A 181 -18.67 -18.30 0.53
N LEU A 182 -17.66 -18.61 1.33
CA LEU A 182 -16.33 -19.00 0.86
C LEU A 182 -16.03 -20.42 1.30
N THR A 183 -15.58 -21.27 0.36
CA THR A 183 -14.89 -22.51 0.72
C THR A 183 -13.40 -22.25 0.60
N TYR A 184 -12.65 -22.65 1.62
CA TYR A 184 -11.21 -22.47 1.65
C TYR A 184 -10.48 -23.77 1.98
N MET A 185 -9.25 -23.85 1.57
CA MET A 185 -8.28 -24.86 2.00
C MET A 185 -7.25 -24.18 2.89
N ARG A 186 -6.89 -24.83 3.97
CA ARG A 186 -5.83 -24.41 4.88
C ARG A 186 -4.78 -25.49 4.90
N GLN A 187 -3.58 -25.16 4.47
CA GLN A 187 -2.44 -26.03 4.60
C GLN A 187 -1.36 -25.23 5.32
N THR A 188 -1.11 -25.60 6.56
CA THR A 188 0.06 -25.09 7.28
C THR A 188 1.27 -25.95 6.91
N VAL A 189 2.46 -25.34 6.92
CA VAL A 189 3.71 -26.06 6.64
C VAL A 189 3.94 -27.23 7.63
N ALA A 190 3.31 -27.17 8.80
CA ALA A 190 3.39 -28.20 9.84
C ALA A 190 2.38 -29.36 9.65
N GLU A 191 1.48 -29.29 8.65
CA GLU A 191 0.43 -30.28 8.46
C GLU A 191 0.58 -30.97 7.10
N ASP A 192 0.70 -32.29 7.10
CA ASP A 192 0.83 -33.12 5.89
C ASP A 192 -0.42 -33.11 5.00
N GLU A 193 -1.58 -32.73 5.55
CA GLU A 193 -2.86 -32.71 4.84
C GLU A 193 -3.55 -31.34 4.90
N ALA A 194 -3.99 -30.86 3.75
CA ALA A 194 -4.81 -29.67 3.67
C ALA A 194 -6.19 -29.90 4.30
N LYS A 195 -6.62 -29.01 5.19
CA LYS A 195 -7.97 -28.98 5.75
C LYS A 195 -8.84 -28.06 4.93
N SER A 196 -10.03 -28.53 4.52
CA SER A 196 -11.03 -27.67 3.91
C SER A 196 -11.99 -27.12 4.96
N GLY A 197 -12.39 -25.88 4.79
CA GLY A 197 -13.39 -25.21 5.61
C GLY A 197 -14.36 -24.40 4.77
N ARG A 198 -15.46 -24.01 5.41
CA ARG A 198 -16.45 -23.14 4.79
C ARG A 198 -16.84 -22.06 5.79
N VAL A 199 -16.93 -20.83 5.30
CA VAL A 199 -17.34 -19.68 6.09
C VAL A 199 -18.37 -18.86 5.32
N THR A 200 -19.25 -18.20 6.05
CA THR A 200 -20.15 -17.19 5.49
C THR A 200 -19.72 -15.85 6.07
N LEU A 201 -19.33 -14.93 5.20
CA LEU A 201 -19.01 -13.57 5.57
C LEU A 201 -20.25 -12.69 5.37
N SER A 202 -20.64 -11.98 6.41
CA SER A 202 -21.67 -10.96 6.29
C SER A 202 -21.07 -9.70 5.69
N HIS A 203 -21.79 -9.04 4.79
CA HIS A 203 -21.46 -7.69 4.38
C HIS A 203 -21.87 -6.73 5.50
N PHE A 204 -20.90 -6.21 6.23
CA PHE A 204 -21.16 -5.40 7.40
C PHE A 204 -20.12 -4.29 7.56
N ALA A 205 -20.44 -3.30 8.38
CA ALA A 205 -19.52 -2.22 8.70
C ALA A 205 -18.34 -2.74 9.54
N TYR A 206 -17.12 -2.36 9.17
CA TYR A 206 -15.91 -2.60 9.94
C TYR A 206 -14.95 -1.41 9.75
N GLU A 207 -13.94 -1.32 10.58
CA GLU A 207 -12.89 -0.32 10.44
C GLU A 207 -11.71 -0.93 9.69
N GLU A 208 -11.20 -0.22 8.70
CA GLU A 208 -9.98 -0.59 7.97
C GLU A 208 -8.74 -0.19 8.78
N ASN A 209 -8.70 -0.61 10.05
CA ASN A 209 -7.56 -0.34 10.91
C ASN A 209 -6.27 -0.90 10.29
N PRO A 210 -5.32 -0.05 9.91
CA PRO A 210 -4.10 -0.47 9.23
C PRO A 210 -3.11 -1.21 10.14
N VAL A 211 -3.27 -1.16 11.45
CA VAL A 211 -2.52 -2.00 12.40
C VAL A 211 -3.14 -3.38 12.39
N VAL A 212 -2.75 -4.21 11.42
CA VAL A 212 -3.35 -5.55 11.27
C VAL A 212 -2.72 -6.58 12.20
N HIS A 213 -1.51 -6.33 12.70
CA HIS A 213 -0.85 -7.15 13.70
C HIS A 213 0.21 -6.34 14.45
N SER A 214 0.30 -6.56 15.75
CA SER A 214 1.31 -5.98 16.63
C SER A 214 1.63 -6.99 17.73
N GLU A 215 2.92 -7.28 17.94
CA GLU A 215 3.35 -8.15 19.02
C GLU A 215 4.80 -7.88 19.43
N VAL A 216 5.18 -8.34 20.63
CA VAL A 216 6.56 -8.35 21.10
C VAL A 216 7.12 -9.75 21.00
N ILE A 217 8.15 -9.92 20.20
CA ILE A 217 8.84 -11.21 19.99
C ILE A 217 10.05 -11.27 20.93
N GLU A 218 10.12 -12.31 21.75
CA GLU A 218 11.30 -12.59 22.56
C GLU A 218 12.36 -13.29 21.69
N LEU A 219 13.51 -12.64 21.51
CA LEU A 219 14.61 -13.10 20.66
C LEU A 219 15.92 -13.17 21.44
N GLY A 220 16.16 -14.28 22.12
CA GLY A 220 17.30 -14.43 23.02
C GLY A 220 17.18 -13.50 24.22
N ASP A 221 18.09 -12.53 24.34
CA ASP A 221 18.09 -11.47 25.36
C ASP A 221 17.44 -10.17 24.88
N ARG A 222 16.92 -10.15 23.65
CA ARG A 222 16.27 -8.98 23.01
C ARG A 222 14.77 -9.12 23.02
N ARG A 223 14.09 -7.98 23.05
CA ARG A 223 12.68 -7.86 22.76
C ARG A 223 12.49 -7.05 21.50
N VAL A 224 11.83 -7.66 20.50
CA VAL A 224 11.62 -7.07 19.19
C VAL A 224 10.15 -6.70 19.04
N GLY A 225 9.84 -5.44 18.82
CA GLY A 225 8.50 -5.02 18.40
C GLY A 225 8.29 -5.41 16.94
N TYR A 226 7.24 -6.17 16.66
CA TYR A 226 6.83 -6.51 15.30
C TYR A 226 5.49 -5.86 14.98
N LEU A 227 5.49 -4.94 14.02
CA LEU A 227 4.32 -4.18 13.60
C LEU A 227 4.03 -4.42 12.12
N VAL A 228 2.85 -4.98 11.80
CA VAL A 228 2.33 -5.08 10.43
C VAL A 228 1.38 -3.90 10.20
N TYR A 229 1.76 -3.01 9.28
CA TYR A 229 1.08 -1.76 9.04
C TYR A 229 0.78 -1.59 7.54
N THR A 230 -0.50 -1.51 7.18
CA THR A 230 -0.94 -1.62 5.78
C THR A 230 -1.24 -0.29 5.09
N SER A 231 -1.39 0.80 5.83
CA SER A 231 -1.64 2.13 5.27
C SER A 231 -1.31 3.23 6.27
N PHE A 232 -0.81 4.38 5.81
CA PHE A 232 -0.66 5.61 6.61
C PHE A 232 -1.96 6.41 6.57
N ASP A 233 -2.99 5.90 7.23
CA ASP A 233 -4.30 6.53 7.30
C ASP A 233 -4.42 7.39 8.57
N ALA A 234 -4.71 8.69 8.38
CA ALA A 234 -4.78 9.64 9.48
C ALA A 234 -5.96 9.37 10.45
N ASP A 235 -7.00 8.72 9.99
CA ASP A 235 -8.15 8.35 10.84
C ASP A 235 -7.79 7.28 11.88
N PHE A 236 -6.65 6.59 11.68
CA PHE A 236 -6.15 5.51 12.54
C PHE A 236 -4.78 5.81 13.19
N GLU A 237 -4.36 7.08 13.21
CA GLU A 237 -3.08 7.46 13.85
C GLU A 237 -3.07 7.11 15.36
N GLU A 238 -4.22 7.21 16.03
CA GLU A 238 -4.36 6.81 17.43
C GLU A 238 -4.05 5.32 17.66
N GLN A 239 -4.55 4.43 16.78
CA GLN A 239 -4.31 2.98 16.87
C GLN A 239 -2.83 2.65 16.64
N LEU A 240 -2.17 3.38 15.73
CA LEU A 240 -0.73 3.28 15.54
C LEU A 240 0.02 3.66 16.83
N MET A 241 -0.32 4.81 17.43
CA MET A 241 0.34 5.28 18.65
C MET A 241 0.10 4.33 19.83
N VAL A 242 -1.07 3.70 19.93
CA VAL A 242 -1.36 2.67 20.93
C VAL A 242 -0.39 1.48 20.77
N ALA A 243 -0.20 0.97 19.55
CA ALA A 243 0.74 -0.13 19.31
C ALA A 243 2.20 0.25 19.69
N LEU A 244 2.63 1.46 19.34
CA LEU A 244 3.95 1.96 19.71
C LEU A 244 4.10 2.15 21.23
N GLN A 245 3.03 2.57 21.92
CA GLN A 245 3.01 2.70 23.37
C GLN A 245 3.16 1.33 24.07
N GLU A 246 2.56 0.28 23.52
CA GLU A 246 2.75 -1.10 24.01
C GLU A 246 4.21 -1.53 23.86
N PHE A 247 4.86 -1.22 22.75
CA PHE A 247 6.27 -1.47 22.52
C PHE A 247 7.16 -0.71 23.51
N HIS A 248 6.86 0.56 23.74
CA HIS A 248 7.57 1.37 24.74
C HIS A 248 7.46 0.77 26.14
N GLN A 249 6.25 0.36 26.55
CA GLN A 249 6.01 -0.28 27.86
C GLN A 249 6.75 -1.63 28.00
N ALA A 250 6.84 -2.37 26.89
CA ALA A 250 7.58 -3.62 26.84
C ALA A 250 9.10 -3.40 26.83
N ALA A 251 9.56 -2.16 26.70
CA ALA A 251 10.97 -1.80 26.57
C ALA A 251 11.68 -2.64 25.49
N ILE A 252 11.14 -2.59 24.27
CA ILE A 252 11.76 -3.28 23.13
C ILE A 252 13.16 -2.73 22.86
N SER A 253 14.06 -3.58 22.37
CA SER A 253 15.41 -3.19 21.97
C SER A 253 15.57 -2.99 20.46
N ASP A 254 14.64 -3.52 19.69
CA ASP A 254 14.62 -3.49 18.22
C ASP A 254 13.18 -3.43 17.71
N ILE A 255 13.01 -2.95 16.49
CA ILE A 255 11.69 -2.90 15.84
C ILE A 255 11.77 -3.46 14.41
N ILE A 256 10.77 -4.27 14.05
CA ILE A 256 10.49 -4.70 12.69
C ILE A 256 9.19 -4.02 12.25
N LEU A 257 9.28 -3.21 11.20
CA LEU A 257 8.14 -2.56 10.57
C LEU A 257 7.80 -3.30 9.26
N ASP A 258 6.71 -4.03 9.26
CA ASP A 258 6.26 -4.79 8.09
C ASP A 258 5.35 -3.95 7.21
N LEU A 259 5.91 -3.47 6.12
CA LEU A 259 5.25 -2.63 5.12
C LEU A 259 5.02 -3.38 3.80
N ARG A 260 5.13 -4.73 3.78
CA ARG A 260 4.99 -5.51 2.55
C ARG A 260 3.65 -5.34 1.82
N CYS A 261 2.62 -4.91 2.54
CA CYS A 261 1.28 -4.64 1.99
C CYS A 261 0.92 -3.15 2.06
N ASN A 262 1.89 -2.25 2.26
CA ASN A 262 1.64 -0.82 2.51
C ASN A 262 2.00 0.04 1.30
N GLY A 263 0.98 0.53 0.58
CA GLY A 263 1.14 1.42 -0.57
C GLY A 263 1.42 2.90 -0.22
N GLY A 264 1.61 3.23 1.06
CA GLY A 264 1.84 4.60 1.51
C GLY A 264 0.64 5.22 2.24
N GLY A 265 0.46 6.51 2.11
CA GLY A 265 -0.64 7.27 2.72
C GLY A 265 -0.23 8.68 3.13
N ASN A 266 -0.71 9.11 4.27
CA ASN A 266 -0.53 10.47 4.76
C ASN A 266 0.91 10.72 5.24
N VAL A 267 1.52 11.77 4.72
CA VAL A 267 2.90 12.20 5.08
C VAL A 267 3.01 12.50 6.57
N SER A 268 1.99 13.12 7.17
CA SER A 268 2.05 13.45 8.62
C SER A 268 2.04 12.21 9.51
N VAL A 269 1.32 11.16 9.14
CA VAL A 269 1.31 9.89 9.89
C VAL A 269 2.66 9.17 9.76
N ALA A 270 3.26 9.20 8.55
CA ALA A 270 4.61 8.67 8.35
C ALA A 270 5.67 9.48 9.14
N GLN A 271 5.51 10.80 9.23
CA GLN A 271 6.32 11.68 10.08
C GLN A 271 6.19 11.29 11.55
N SER A 272 4.96 11.09 12.06
CA SER A 272 4.70 10.64 13.44
C SER A 272 5.36 9.31 13.72
N LEU A 273 5.20 8.32 12.84
CA LEU A 273 5.81 7.00 13.02
C LEU A 273 7.34 7.09 13.06
N ALA A 274 7.95 7.80 12.10
CA ALA A 274 9.41 7.98 12.07
C ALA A 274 9.92 8.72 13.33
N SER A 275 9.18 9.74 13.77
CA SER A 275 9.49 10.51 14.98
C SER A 275 9.41 9.65 16.24
N ALA A 276 8.38 8.84 16.39
CA ALA A 276 8.21 7.94 17.53
C ALA A 276 9.29 6.83 17.56
N ILE A 277 9.67 6.31 16.40
CA ILE A 277 10.73 5.28 16.31
C ILE A 277 12.08 5.85 16.77
N LEU A 278 12.48 7.02 16.24
CA LEU A 278 13.80 7.60 16.54
C LEU A 278 13.87 8.39 17.83
N GLY A 279 12.74 8.90 18.30
CA GLY A 279 12.63 9.60 19.57
C GLY A 279 13.24 11.00 19.58
N VAL A 280 13.33 11.56 20.79
CA VAL A 280 13.67 12.98 21.03
C VAL A 280 15.07 13.37 20.55
N GLY A 281 15.99 12.42 20.40
CA GLY A 281 17.34 12.69 19.88
C GLY A 281 17.37 13.17 18.43
N TYR A 282 16.29 13.00 17.70
CA TYR A 282 16.14 13.37 16.29
C TYR A 282 15.17 14.52 16.07
N GLU A 283 14.57 15.09 17.09
CA GLU A 283 13.65 16.22 16.97
C GLU A 283 14.29 17.37 16.19
N GLY A 284 13.54 17.94 15.25
CA GLY A 284 13.98 19.04 14.36
C GLY A 284 14.94 18.62 13.24
N LYS A 285 15.28 17.34 13.11
CA LYS A 285 16.03 16.87 11.94
C LYS A 285 15.08 16.63 10.77
N THR A 286 15.48 17.03 9.59
CA THR A 286 14.69 16.90 8.36
C THR A 286 14.58 15.44 7.95
N LEU A 287 13.36 14.88 7.96
CA LEU A 287 13.05 13.57 7.40
C LEU A 287 13.09 13.63 5.87
N CYS A 288 12.37 14.59 5.30
CA CYS A 288 12.36 14.81 3.85
C CYS A 288 11.96 16.24 3.47
N GLU A 289 12.22 16.59 2.21
CA GLU A 289 11.73 17.78 1.54
C GLU A 289 10.74 17.39 0.43
N LEU A 290 9.58 18.01 0.42
CA LEU A 290 8.58 17.89 -0.65
C LEU A 290 8.76 19.06 -1.60
N ARG A 291 9.45 18.85 -2.72
CA ARG A 291 9.80 19.89 -3.68
C ARG A 291 8.76 19.96 -4.78
N ARG A 292 8.12 21.13 -4.93
CA ARG A 292 7.15 21.42 -5.99
C ARG A 292 7.82 22.08 -7.19
N ASN A 293 7.12 22.06 -8.33
CA ASN A 293 7.59 22.79 -9.50
C ASN A 293 7.64 24.29 -9.18
N PRO A 294 8.75 25.01 -9.49
CA PRO A 294 8.86 26.46 -9.26
C PRO A 294 7.80 27.29 -9.99
N LEU A 295 7.19 26.77 -11.04
CA LEU A 295 6.11 27.41 -11.79
C LEU A 295 4.71 27.15 -11.19
N ASN A 296 4.62 26.34 -10.13
CA ASN A 296 3.35 26.05 -9.48
C ASN A 296 2.71 27.37 -8.99
N LYS A 297 1.52 27.68 -9.50
CA LYS A 297 0.82 28.94 -9.22
C LYS A 297 0.12 28.96 -7.88
N ARG A 298 -0.08 27.80 -7.26
CA ARG A 298 -0.76 27.67 -5.97
C ARG A 298 0.23 27.65 -4.82
N ASP A 299 1.27 26.84 -4.95
CA ASP A 299 2.32 26.73 -3.98
C ASP A 299 3.61 26.22 -4.67
N ALA A 300 4.54 27.10 -4.92
CA ALA A 300 5.85 26.78 -5.46
C ALA A 300 6.89 26.50 -4.35
N SER A 301 6.47 26.49 -3.08
CA SER A 301 7.38 26.30 -1.96
C SER A 301 7.84 24.83 -1.84
N THR A 302 9.01 24.65 -1.25
CA THR A 302 9.42 23.37 -0.72
C THR A 302 8.89 23.23 0.69
N SER A 303 8.15 22.16 0.96
CA SER A 303 7.75 21.81 2.33
C SER A 303 8.83 20.95 2.97
N VAL A 304 9.35 21.37 4.11
CA VAL A 304 10.31 20.59 4.90
C VAL A 304 9.53 19.82 5.95
N ILE A 305 9.74 18.51 5.99
CA ILE A 305 9.12 17.62 6.97
C ILE A 305 10.19 17.23 7.98
N ASP A 306 10.17 17.92 9.12
CA ASP A 306 11.11 17.65 10.20
C ASP A 306 10.51 16.67 11.21
N LEU A 307 11.34 15.81 11.78
CA LEU A 307 10.94 14.94 12.89
C LEU A 307 10.54 15.80 14.10
N ARG A 308 9.53 15.38 14.82
CA ARG A 308 8.91 16.13 15.90
C ARG A 308 8.87 15.32 17.19
N ALA A 309 8.66 15.97 18.31
CA ALA A 309 8.36 15.28 19.56
C ALA A 309 7.01 14.57 19.46
N GLU A 310 6.96 13.30 19.84
CA GLU A 310 5.74 12.51 19.97
C GLU A 310 5.55 12.11 21.45
N GLU A 311 4.32 11.73 21.80
CA GLU A 311 4.01 11.24 23.15
C GLU A 311 4.73 9.92 23.45
N VAL A 312 5.01 9.12 22.39
CA VAL A 312 5.75 7.87 22.45
C VAL A 312 7.11 8.06 21.81
N SER A 313 8.16 7.62 22.49
CA SER A 313 9.54 7.61 22.01
C SER A 313 10.13 6.22 22.23
N LEU A 314 10.52 5.55 21.16
CA LEU A 314 11.13 4.22 21.23
C LEU A 314 12.67 4.30 21.28
N ASP A 315 13.24 5.42 20.85
CA ASP A 315 14.68 5.72 20.82
C ASP A 315 15.51 4.63 20.13
N MET A 316 15.01 4.13 18.97
CA MET A 316 15.66 3.07 18.21
C MET A 316 16.87 3.61 17.43
N GLU A 317 17.99 2.90 17.50
CA GLU A 317 19.21 3.20 16.74
C GLU A 317 19.15 2.68 15.29
N ARG A 318 18.30 1.67 15.04
CA ARG A 318 18.08 1.07 13.73
C ARG A 318 16.63 0.68 13.52
N LEU A 319 16.26 0.52 12.26
CA LEU A 319 14.95 0.04 11.81
C LEU A 319 15.14 -1.15 10.86
N VAL A 320 14.44 -2.26 11.11
CA VAL A 320 14.30 -3.32 10.12
C VAL A 320 12.94 -3.20 9.46
N VAL A 321 12.92 -3.12 8.14
CA VAL A 321 11.70 -3.02 7.34
C VAL A 321 11.51 -4.29 6.52
N ILE A 322 10.33 -4.89 6.57
CA ILE A 322 9.93 -5.90 5.59
C ILE A 322 9.17 -5.20 4.49
N GLY A 323 9.70 -5.23 3.27
CA GLY A 323 9.14 -4.56 2.10
C GLY A 323 8.90 -5.49 0.92
N SER A 324 8.10 -5.02 -0.01
CA SER A 324 7.80 -5.71 -1.27
C SER A 324 7.60 -4.69 -2.39
N LYS A 325 7.37 -5.16 -3.60
CA LYS A 325 6.97 -4.32 -4.74
C LYS A 325 5.68 -3.52 -4.52
N TYR A 326 4.97 -3.76 -3.43
CA TYR A 326 3.77 -2.99 -3.05
C TYR A 326 4.06 -1.96 -1.95
N THR A 327 5.29 -1.95 -1.45
CA THR A 327 5.76 -0.91 -0.52
C THR A 327 6.03 0.35 -1.32
N ALA A 328 5.25 1.41 -1.12
CA ALA A 328 5.27 2.60 -1.98
C ALA A 328 5.16 3.91 -1.19
N SER A 329 5.60 5.01 -1.81
CA SER A 329 5.25 6.37 -1.39
C SER A 329 5.69 6.69 0.05
N ALA A 330 4.77 6.98 0.99
CA ALA A 330 5.09 7.29 2.39
C ALA A 330 5.90 6.17 3.09
N SER A 331 5.71 4.90 2.67
CA SER A 331 6.53 3.78 3.15
C SER A 331 7.99 3.93 2.68
N GLU A 332 8.19 4.27 1.42
CA GLU A 332 9.52 4.50 0.85
C GLU A 332 10.15 5.78 1.41
N MET A 333 9.33 6.80 1.68
CA MET A 333 9.76 8.04 2.32
C MET A 333 10.36 7.79 3.70
N ILE A 334 9.79 6.87 4.51
CA ILE A 334 10.39 6.48 5.79
C ILE A 334 11.75 5.82 5.56
N ILE A 335 11.83 4.84 4.67
CA ILE A 335 13.07 4.10 4.41
C ILE A 335 14.18 5.04 3.94
N ASP A 336 13.92 5.84 2.89
CA ASP A 336 14.92 6.77 2.33
C ASP A 336 15.21 7.95 3.25
N GLY A 337 14.17 8.49 3.91
CA GLY A 337 14.29 9.59 4.85
C GLY A 337 15.20 9.26 6.04
N LEU A 338 14.99 8.10 6.67
CA LEU A 338 15.83 7.65 7.79
C LEU A 338 17.27 7.34 7.34
N ARG A 339 17.45 6.74 6.16
CA ARG A 339 18.78 6.58 5.55
C ARG A 339 19.45 7.94 5.27
N GLY A 340 18.67 8.95 4.95
CA GLY A 340 19.12 10.34 4.81
C GLY A 340 19.69 10.93 6.10
N LEU A 341 19.22 10.47 7.25
CA LEU A 341 19.68 10.85 8.59
C LEU A 341 20.82 9.97 9.12
N ASP A 342 21.41 9.11 8.30
CA ASP A 342 22.42 8.11 8.69
C ASP A 342 21.90 7.09 9.73
N VAL A 343 20.59 6.88 9.81
CA VAL A 343 20.00 5.79 10.59
C VAL A 343 20.21 4.48 9.83
N GLU A 344 20.59 3.42 10.52
CA GLU A 344 20.67 2.10 9.94
C GLU A 344 19.25 1.59 9.65
N VAL A 345 18.90 1.48 8.36
CA VAL A 345 17.64 0.90 7.89
C VAL A 345 17.94 -0.32 7.04
N VAL A 346 17.59 -1.50 7.55
CA VAL A 346 17.74 -2.78 6.86
C VAL A 346 16.43 -3.12 6.18
N LEU A 347 16.41 -3.11 4.85
CA LEU A 347 15.25 -3.52 4.05
C LEU A 347 15.36 -5.01 3.69
N VAL A 348 14.38 -5.79 4.13
CA VAL A 348 14.26 -7.23 3.88
C VAL A 348 13.10 -7.47 2.94
N GLY A 349 13.27 -8.22 1.88
CA GLY A 349 12.18 -8.57 0.96
C GLY A 349 12.54 -8.41 -0.51
N SER A 350 11.79 -7.63 -1.25
CA SER A 350 12.04 -7.32 -2.65
C SER A 350 12.16 -5.81 -2.88
N THR A 351 12.62 -5.43 -4.08
CA THR A 351 12.61 -4.03 -4.51
C THR A 351 11.23 -3.43 -4.36
N THR A 352 11.14 -2.22 -3.82
CA THR A 352 9.90 -1.49 -3.59
C THR A 352 9.32 -0.93 -4.90
N GLU A 353 8.18 -0.26 -4.85
CA GLU A 353 7.46 0.26 -6.03
C GLU A 353 8.25 1.33 -6.80
N GLY A 354 8.89 2.26 -6.09
CA GLY A 354 9.58 3.39 -6.71
C GLY A 354 8.74 4.67 -6.82
N LYS A 355 7.70 4.83 -6.02
CA LYS A 355 6.89 6.05 -5.99
C LYS A 355 7.55 7.14 -5.15
N ASN A 356 8.52 7.84 -5.73
CA ASN A 356 9.25 8.95 -5.10
C ASN A 356 8.54 10.31 -5.22
N CYS A 357 7.28 10.31 -5.62
CA CYS A 357 6.44 11.48 -5.83
C CYS A 357 5.18 11.43 -4.99
N GLY A 358 4.52 12.59 -4.86
CA GLY A 358 3.29 12.70 -4.10
C GLY A 358 2.35 13.78 -4.62
N MET A 359 1.21 13.91 -3.96
CA MET A 359 0.10 14.73 -4.42
C MET A 359 -0.54 15.51 -3.28
N ASP A 360 -0.94 16.73 -3.58
CA ASP A 360 -1.83 17.51 -2.74
C ASP A 360 -3.27 17.18 -3.15
N VAL A 361 -3.91 16.32 -2.36
CA VAL A 361 -5.30 15.91 -2.62
C VAL A 361 -6.26 17.05 -2.39
N THR A 362 -7.16 17.28 -3.33
CA THR A 362 -8.20 18.29 -3.20
C THR A 362 -9.56 17.71 -3.47
N ARG A 363 -10.57 18.32 -2.84
CA ARG A 363 -11.96 17.93 -3.00
C ARG A 363 -12.77 19.08 -3.56
N VAL A 364 -13.73 18.77 -4.44
CA VAL A 364 -14.70 19.71 -4.97
C VAL A 364 -16.09 19.12 -4.88
N ARG A 365 -17.03 19.88 -4.37
CA ARG A 365 -18.42 19.46 -4.28
C ARG A 365 -19.14 19.71 -5.61
N CYS A 366 -19.66 18.65 -6.20
CA CYS A 366 -20.36 18.64 -7.47
C CYS A 366 -21.81 18.21 -7.22
N GLY A 367 -22.71 19.15 -6.94
CA GLY A 367 -24.10 18.83 -6.57
C GLY A 367 -24.18 18.00 -5.28
N SER A 368 -24.64 16.75 -5.39
CA SER A 368 -24.72 15.81 -4.27
C SER A 368 -23.48 14.95 -4.09
N THR A 369 -22.53 15.02 -5.03
CA THR A 369 -21.31 14.21 -5.07
C THR A 369 -20.11 15.07 -4.73
N THR A 370 -19.11 14.52 -4.10
CA THR A 370 -17.79 15.11 -3.94
C THR A 370 -16.82 14.41 -4.89
N VAL A 371 -16.03 15.18 -5.62
CA VAL A 371 -14.97 14.66 -6.48
C VAL A 371 -13.63 14.93 -5.80
N GLU A 372 -12.83 13.90 -5.68
CA GLU A 372 -11.47 13.94 -5.20
C GLU A 372 -10.52 14.00 -6.39
N TYR A 373 -9.59 14.97 -6.37
CA TYR A 373 -8.59 15.18 -7.41
C TYR A 373 -7.20 15.27 -6.80
N ALA A 374 -6.29 14.47 -7.30
CA ALA A 374 -4.95 14.28 -6.78
C ALA A 374 -3.92 14.16 -7.92
N PRO A 375 -3.46 15.28 -8.48
CA PRO A 375 -2.34 15.27 -9.43
C PRO A 375 -1.02 15.10 -8.66
N ILE A 376 0.01 14.55 -9.29
CA ILE A 376 1.36 14.65 -8.74
C ILE A 376 1.75 16.12 -8.66
N THR A 377 2.08 16.59 -7.45
CA THR A 377 2.41 18.01 -7.19
C THR A 377 3.81 18.21 -6.63
N PHE A 378 4.43 17.16 -6.11
CA PHE A 378 5.78 17.24 -5.55
C PHE A 378 6.58 15.94 -5.74
N MET A 379 7.90 16.08 -5.65
CA MET A 379 8.85 14.98 -5.51
C MET A 379 9.42 15.00 -4.09
N CYS A 380 9.71 13.80 -3.56
CA CYS A 380 10.26 13.63 -2.23
C CYS A 380 11.79 13.49 -2.29
N TYR A 381 12.50 14.22 -1.41
CA TYR A 381 13.94 14.16 -1.27
C TYR A 381 14.30 14.02 0.20
N ASN A 382 15.24 13.15 0.54
CA ASN A 382 15.72 13.01 1.91
C ASN A 382 16.64 14.18 2.34
N ALA A 383 17.06 14.19 3.60
CA ALA A 383 17.95 15.24 4.16
C ALA A 383 19.27 15.44 3.41
N LYS A 384 19.72 14.44 2.63
CA LYS A 384 20.91 14.52 1.77
C LYS A 384 20.60 14.98 0.35
N GLY A 385 19.35 15.34 0.09
CA GLY A 385 18.86 15.77 -1.23
C GLY A 385 18.76 14.63 -2.25
N ARG A 386 18.71 13.36 -1.81
CA ARG A 386 18.48 12.20 -2.68
C ARG A 386 16.97 11.93 -2.76
N GLY A 387 16.51 11.52 -3.89
CA GLY A 387 15.12 11.16 -4.19
C GLY A 387 15.04 10.35 -5.48
N ASP A 388 16.12 9.65 -5.83
CA ASP A 388 16.33 8.94 -7.09
C ASP A 388 15.92 7.45 -7.02
N TYR A 389 14.89 7.15 -6.24
CA TYR A 389 14.37 5.78 -6.12
C TYR A 389 13.13 5.49 -6.99
N GLY A 390 13.00 6.16 -8.13
CA GLY A 390 11.89 5.94 -9.07
C GLY A 390 11.78 4.52 -9.64
N GLU A 391 12.87 3.73 -9.57
CA GLU A 391 12.88 2.31 -9.92
C GLU A 391 12.76 1.39 -8.69
N GLY A 392 12.37 1.95 -7.54
CA GLY A 392 12.30 1.25 -6.27
C GLY A 392 13.56 1.28 -5.44
N ILE A 393 13.41 1.01 -4.15
CA ILE A 393 14.50 0.84 -3.21
C ILE A 393 14.87 -0.64 -3.16
N SER A 394 16.10 -0.97 -3.55
CA SER A 394 16.58 -2.35 -3.49
C SER A 394 16.73 -2.83 -2.05
N PRO A 395 16.35 -4.08 -1.74
CA PRO A 395 16.51 -4.64 -0.41
C PRO A 395 17.98 -4.90 -0.07
N ASP A 396 18.31 -4.84 1.22
CA ASP A 396 19.61 -5.26 1.76
C ASP A 396 19.65 -6.80 1.91
N VAL A 397 18.50 -7.40 2.23
CA VAL A 397 18.28 -8.85 2.24
C VAL A 397 17.25 -9.18 1.17
N ASP A 398 17.73 -9.60 0.02
CA ASP A 398 16.88 -9.94 -1.12
C ASP A 398 16.27 -11.34 -0.94
N LEU A 399 14.95 -11.37 -0.82
CA LEU A 399 14.15 -12.60 -0.74
C LEU A 399 13.51 -12.97 -2.07
N THR A 400 13.92 -12.33 -3.16
CA THR A 400 13.51 -12.78 -4.48
C THR A 400 14.03 -14.21 -4.72
N VAL A 401 13.33 -14.91 -5.52
CA VAL A 401 13.25 -16.35 -5.53
C VAL A 401 14.48 -17.09 -6.00
N GLU A 402 15.34 -16.49 -6.81
CA GLU A 402 16.61 -17.11 -7.20
C GLU A 402 17.47 -17.49 -5.98
N ASN A 403 17.32 -16.74 -4.90
CA ASN A 403 18.10 -16.96 -3.68
C ASN A 403 17.46 -17.93 -2.70
N VAL A 404 16.17 -18.20 -2.77
CA VAL A 404 15.47 -18.87 -1.69
C VAL A 404 14.93 -20.26 -2.03
N THR A 405 14.45 -20.60 -3.21
CA THR A 405 13.96 -21.99 -3.44
C THR A 405 13.44 -22.36 -4.84
N GLY A 406 13.78 -21.71 -5.92
CA GLY A 406 13.38 -22.18 -7.26
C GLY A 406 11.95 -21.87 -7.66
N TYR A 407 11.37 -20.83 -7.15
CA TYR A 407 10.13 -20.20 -7.64
C TYR A 407 10.48 -19.06 -8.60
N SER A 408 9.59 -18.65 -9.49
CA SER A 408 9.88 -17.65 -10.49
C SER A 408 10.00 -16.22 -9.93
N ASP A 409 10.82 -15.39 -10.56
CA ASP A 409 11.40 -14.13 -10.08
C ASP A 409 10.42 -13.01 -9.68
N GLU A 410 9.14 -13.18 -9.88
CA GLU A 410 8.17 -12.10 -9.73
C GLU A 410 7.36 -12.14 -8.43
N TYR A 411 7.49 -13.20 -7.64
CA TYR A 411 6.56 -13.42 -6.52
C TYR A 411 7.25 -13.53 -5.18
N TYR A 412 6.87 -12.65 -4.31
CA TYR A 412 7.05 -12.75 -2.88
C TYR A 412 6.51 -14.12 -2.40
N PRO A 413 7.20 -14.84 -1.50
CA PRO A 413 6.68 -16.09 -0.96
C PRO A 413 5.26 -15.91 -0.44
N LEU A 414 4.35 -16.75 -0.92
CA LEU A 414 2.95 -16.64 -0.58
C LEU A 414 2.73 -16.75 0.92
N PRO A 415 1.84 -15.96 1.49
CA PRO A 415 1.50 -16.06 2.89
C PRO A 415 0.86 -17.43 3.16
N ARG A 416 1.58 -18.32 3.84
CA ARG A 416 1.09 -19.64 4.28
C ARG A 416 1.04 -19.75 5.79
N CYS A 417 1.15 -18.65 6.48
CA CYS A 417 1.25 -18.58 7.92
C CYS A 417 0.51 -17.36 8.45
N ILE A 418 0.18 -17.40 9.70
CA ILE A 418 -0.32 -16.24 10.43
C ILE A 418 0.81 -15.22 10.64
N TRP A 419 0.46 -13.97 10.91
CA TRP A 419 1.44 -12.98 11.35
C TRP A 419 2.14 -13.44 12.64
N GLY A 420 3.42 -13.10 12.80
CA GLY A 420 4.23 -13.48 13.96
C GLY A 420 4.83 -14.89 13.91
N ASP A 421 4.42 -15.74 12.96
CA ASP A 421 4.96 -17.09 12.82
C ASP A 421 6.32 -17.07 12.08
N ALA A 422 7.37 -16.69 12.80
CA ALA A 422 8.74 -16.63 12.26
C ALA A 422 9.26 -17.97 11.73
N SER A 423 8.63 -19.10 12.13
CA SER A 423 9.06 -20.43 11.65
C SER A 423 8.62 -20.69 10.21
N HIS A 424 7.61 -19.97 9.74
CA HIS A 424 6.99 -20.18 8.42
C HIS A 424 6.89 -18.90 7.57
N ASP A 425 7.09 -17.71 8.15
CA ASP A 425 7.23 -16.46 7.42
C ASP A 425 8.71 -16.16 7.17
N ILE A 426 9.16 -16.46 5.96
CA ILE A 426 10.56 -16.27 5.56
C ILE A 426 11.05 -14.83 5.72
N ALA A 427 10.17 -13.85 5.52
CA ALA A 427 10.55 -12.46 5.64
C ALA A 427 10.72 -12.03 7.10
N LEU A 428 9.81 -12.49 7.98
CA LEU A 428 9.97 -12.27 9.42
C LEU A 428 11.20 -13.00 9.96
N PHE A 429 11.44 -14.25 9.51
CA PHE A 429 12.63 -14.99 9.86
C PHE A 429 13.92 -14.26 9.46
N ALA A 430 13.99 -13.76 8.22
CA ALA A 430 15.15 -13.01 7.73
C ALA A 430 15.34 -11.69 8.48
N ALA A 431 14.25 -10.99 8.81
CA ALA A 431 14.29 -9.76 9.59
C ALA A 431 14.81 -9.99 11.02
N LEU A 432 14.37 -11.06 11.67
CA LEU A 432 14.88 -11.45 13.00
C LEU A 432 16.36 -11.87 12.94
N ASN A 433 16.78 -12.54 11.89
CA ASN A 433 18.21 -12.88 11.70
C ASN A 433 19.06 -11.63 11.48
N ALA A 434 18.58 -10.63 10.72
CA ALA A 434 19.27 -9.36 10.56
C ALA A 434 19.48 -8.64 11.90
N ILE A 435 18.54 -8.79 12.83
CA ILE A 435 18.68 -8.27 14.21
C ILE A 435 19.74 -9.04 15.00
N MET A 436 19.76 -10.36 14.90
CA MET A 436 20.67 -11.21 15.68
C MET A 436 22.12 -11.12 15.24
N GLU A 437 22.37 -11.12 13.94
CA GLU A 437 23.72 -11.21 13.39
C GLU A 437 24.40 -9.86 13.19
N GLY A 438 23.63 -8.78 13.23
CA GLY A 438 24.14 -7.42 12.95
C GLY A 438 24.66 -7.23 11.52
N ASP A 439 24.50 -8.25 10.67
CA ASP A 439 24.94 -8.26 9.27
C ASP A 439 23.84 -8.91 8.41
N ALA A 440 23.10 -8.07 7.69
CA ALA A 440 21.99 -8.47 6.83
C ALA A 440 22.40 -9.44 5.71
N THR A 441 23.68 -9.50 5.35
CA THR A 441 24.17 -10.32 4.23
C THR A 441 24.31 -11.80 4.55
N ARG A 442 24.09 -12.21 5.81
CA ARG A 442 24.21 -13.59 6.27
C ARG A 442 22.89 -14.29 6.55
N ALA A 443 21.80 -13.89 5.92
CA ALA A 443 20.54 -14.60 6.05
C ALA A 443 20.70 -16.08 5.71
N VAL A 444 20.60 -16.95 6.73
CA VAL A 444 20.67 -18.39 6.54
C VAL A 444 19.49 -18.83 5.69
N PRO A 445 19.69 -19.69 4.68
CA PRO A 445 18.59 -20.18 3.86
C PRO A 445 17.54 -20.84 4.76
N PHE A 446 16.30 -20.39 4.65
CA PHE A 446 15.16 -20.99 5.31
C PHE A 446 14.97 -22.42 4.75
N VAL A 447 15.24 -23.43 5.55
CA VAL A 447 14.96 -24.82 5.21
C VAL A 447 13.57 -25.18 5.73
N GLY A 448 12.55 -24.48 5.24
CA GLY A 448 11.16 -24.89 5.40
C GLY A 448 10.88 -26.01 4.40
N GLY A 449 10.66 -27.23 4.87
CA GLY A 449 10.23 -28.34 4.02
C GLY A 449 8.88 -28.02 3.41
N GLY A 450 8.87 -27.38 2.27
CA GLY A 450 7.66 -27.10 1.50
C GLY A 450 7.57 -28.08 0.35
N ASP A 451 6.73 -29.11 0.48
CA ASP A 451 6.33 -29.89 -0.65
C ASP A 451 5.68 -29.00 -1.71
N LYS A 452 6.06 -29.28 -2.93
CA LYS A 452 5.62 -28.70 -4.18
C LYS A 452 4.10 -28.57 -4.31
N ILE A 453 3.49 -27.54 -3.77
CA ILE A 453 2.25 -27.04 -4.32
C ILE A 453 2.67 -26.11 -5.46
N THR A 454 2.83 -26.69 -6.60
CA THR A 454 3.43 -26.07 -7.73
C THR A 454 2.45 -26.03 -8.87
N THR A 455 2.13 -24.99 -9.25
CA THR A 455 2.47 -24.24 -10.45
C THR A 455 2.00 -22.84 -10.19
N GLU A 456 2.93 -21.98 -9.92
CA GLU A 456 2.66 -20.55 -10.05
C GLU A 456 2.08 -20.37 -11.43
N VAL A 457 0.84 -19.96 -11.46
CA VAL A 457 0.36 -19.25 -12.61
C VAL A 457 1.18 -17.98 -12.56
N GLU A 458 2.01 -17.73 -13.57
CA GLU A 458 2.33 -16.37 -13.90
C GLU A 458 1.02 -15.61 -13.76
N LEU A 459 0.90 -14.85 -12.67
CA LEU A 459 -0.21 -13.92 -12.56
C LEU A 459 -0.06 -13.08 -13.82
N PRO A 460 -1.03 -13.08 -14.71
CA PRO A 460 -0.96 -12.19 -15.83
C PRO A 460 -0.62 -10.85 -15.19
N ARG A 461 0.36 -10.10 -15.71
CA ARG A 461 0.68 -8.74 -15.25
C ARG A 461 -0.56 -7.86 -15.01
N GLU A 462 -1.71 -8.29 -15.54
CA GLU A 462 -3.10 -7.91 -15.30
C GLU A 462 -3.44 -7.63 -13.85
N PHE A 463 -2.97 -8.46 -12.95
CA PHE A 463 -3.31 -8.35 -11.54
C PHE A 463 -2.49 -7.30 -10.80
N ILE A 464 -1.27 -7.04 -11.25
CA ILE A 464 -0.43 -5.98 -10.67
C ILE A 464 -1.01 -4.61 -11.05
N GLY A 465 -1.53 -4.46 -12.28
CA GLY A 465 -2.24 -3.27 -12.72
C GLY A 465 -3.57 -3.06 -11.99
N ALA A 466 -4.32 -4.11 -11.69
CA ALA A 466 -5.59 -3.99 -11.00
C ALA A 466 -5.46 -3.37 -9.58
N ARG A 467 -4.28 -3.43 -8.96
CA ARG A 467 -4.02 -2.74 -7.69
C ARG A 467 -3.99 -1.22 -7.85
N TYR A 468 -3.72 -0.74 -9.05
CA TYR A 468 -3.75 0.68 -9.42
C TYR A 468 -5.06 1.08 -10.10
N ASP A 469 -5.80 0.12 -10.64
CA ASP A 469 -7.07 0.31 -11.34
C ASP A 469 -8.30 0.16 -10.44
N ILE A 470 -8.13 -0.15 -9.16
CA ILE A 470 -9.22 -0.36 -8.22
C ILE A 470 -9.47 0.88 -7.37
#